data_4f8558b127e69409a8cef9e2663fe350
#
_entry.id   4f8558b127e69409a8cef9e2663fe350
#
_cell.length_a   1.000
_cell.length_b   1.000
_cell.length_c   1.000
_cell.angle_alpha   90.00
_cell.angle_beta   90.00
_cell.angle_gamma   90.00
#
_symmetry.space_group_name_H-M   'P 1'
#
loop_
_entity.id
_entity.type
_entity.pdbx_description
1 polymer ?
#
loop_
_entity_poly.entity_id
_entity_poly.type
_entity_poly.pdbx_seq_one_letter_code
_entity_poly.pdbx_strand_id
1 'polypeptide(L)'
;GPTVALRFDIDCNNVTENPSDEHRASKEGWASKRPGLMHACGHDSHISSGLAIARWAMEHKNQLNGKLKIVFQPAEEGVRGAAAVAASGIVDDCDYFLSSHIAMMAKSGEIITSPVGFLCTTKYDITFKGRPAHAGIEPNAGRNALAAACHCVTQLLGIPRHGAGMTRVNVGKITAGEGR
;
A
#
# COMPACT_ATOMS: atom_id res chain seq x y z
N GLY A 1 17.22 7.09 29.32
CA GLY A 1 17.48 6.27 28.15
C GLY A 1 16.82 6.84 26.90
N PRO A 2 17.09 6.31 25.72
CA PRO A 2 16.56 6.83 24.48
C PRO A 2 15.05 6.57 24.32
N THR A 3 14.42 7.33 23.45
CA THR A 3 13.06 7.08 22.97
C THR A 3 13.15 6.35 21.62
N VAL A 4 12.69 5.12 21.56
CA VAL A 4 12.69 4.30 20.35
C VAL A 4 11.25 4.13 19.87
N ALA A 5 10.97 4.49 18.62
CA ALA A 5 9.68 4.22 17.99
C ALA A 5 9.78 3.01 17.05
N LEU A 6 8.79 2.14 17.15
CA LEU A 6 8.57 1.02 16.23
C LEU A 6 7.27 1.25 15.46
N ARG A 7 7.34 1.31 14.15
CA ARG A 7 6.21 1.55 13.27
C ARG A 7 5.70 0.25 12.65
N PHE A 8 4.40 0.07 12.71
CA PHE A 8 3.65 -1.01 12.09
C PHE A 8 2.49 -0.43 11.29
N ASP A 9 2.44 -0.70 9.99
CA ASP A 9 1.28 -0.37 9.17
C ASP A 9 0.14 -1.35 9.44
N ILE A 10 -1.10 -0.87 9.30
CA ILE A 10 -2.27 -1.61 9.76
C ILE A 10 -3.40 -1.66 8.73
N ASP A 11 -3.25 -1.02 7.59
CA ASP A 11 -4.29 -0.98 6.57
C ASP A 11 -4.29 -2.23 5.69
N CYS A 12 -5.42 -2.46 5.05
CA CYS A 12 -5.64 -3.57 4.12
C CYS A 12 -5.77 -3.07 2.68
N ASN A 13 -5.76 -4.00 1.74
CA ASN A 13 -5.88 -3.73 0.32
C ASN A 13 -7.31 -3.97 -0.19
N ASN A 14 -7.71 -3.23 -1.23
CA ASN A 14 -8.95 -3.45 -1.97
C ASN A 14 -8.79 -4.66 -2.92
N VAL A 15 -8.62 -5.83 -2.33
CA VAL A 15 -8.43 -7.11 -3.03
C VAL A 15 -9.40 -8.12 -2.46
N THR A 16 -10.06 -8.88 -3.31
CA THR A 16 -10.87 -10.03 -2.89
C THR A 16 -9.96 -11.18 -2.54
N GLU A 17 -10.09 -11.70 -1.33
CA GLU A 17 -9.33 -12.85 -0.89
C GLU A 17 -9.72 -14.12 -1.66
N ASN A 18 -8.73 -14.91 -2.03
CA ASN A 18 -8.95 -16.14 -2.80
C ASN A 18 -9.72 -17.18 -1.95
N PRO A 19 -10.91 -17.62 -2.36
CA PRO A 19 -11.70 -18.59 -1.59
C PRO A 19 -11.24 -20.04 -1.75
N SER A 20 -10.14 -20.29 -2.46
CA SER A 20 -9.65 -21.64 -2.74
C SER A 20 -9.07 -22.32 -1.50
N ASP A 21 -9.19 -23.66 -1.42
CA ASP A 21 -8.58 -24.48 -0.36
C ASP A 21 -7.05 -24.51 -0.41
N GLU A 22 -6.44 -24.02 -1.48
CA GLU A 22 -5.00 -23.81 -1.58
C GLU A 22 -4.57 -22.56 -0.80
N HIS A 23 -5.49 -21.62 -0.58
CA HIS A 23 -5.25 -20.44 0.22
C HIS A 23 -5.51 -20.74 1.71
N ARG A 24 -4.46 -20.73 2.49
CA ARG A 24 -4.47 -21.18 3.89
C ARG A 24 -5.52 -20.46 4.74
N ALA A 25 -5.69 -19.15 4.57
CA ALA A 25 -6.67 -18.37 5.31
C ALA A 25 -8.10 -18.87 5.05
N SER A 26 -8.43 -19.17 3.79
CA SER A 26 -9.74 -19.72 3.41
C SER A 26 -9.93 -21.12 3.94
N LYS A 27 -8.93 -21.99 3.77
CA LYS A 27 -8.95 -23.37 4.24
C LYS A 27 -9.12 -23.48 5.74
N GLU A 28 -8.47 -22.64 6.51
CA GLU A 28 -8.50 -22.66 7.98
C GLU A 28 -9.61 -21.78 8.59
N GLY A 29 -10.43 -21.11 7.76
CA GLY A 29 -11.62 -20.39 8.20
C GLY A 29 -11.36 -19.01 8.83
N TRP A 30 -10.19 -18.41 8.60
CA TRP A 30 -9.84 -17.07 9.08
C TRP A 30 -9.59 -16.05 7.99
N ALA A 31 -10.05 -16.33 6.77
CA ALA A 31 -10.10 -15.36 5.69
C ALA A 31 -10.91 -14.11 6.05
N SER A 32 -10.69 -13.04 5.31
CA SER A 32 -11.41 -11.78 5.53
C SER A 32 -12.93 -11.99 5.48
N LYS A 33 -13.61 -11.45 6.48
CA LYS A 33 -15.08 -11.40 6.53
C LYS A 33 -15.66 -10.18 5.82
N ARG A 34 -14.81 -9.36 5.21
CA ARG A 34 -15.20 -8.15 4.47
C ARG A 34 -14.94 -8.36 2.99
N PRO A 35 -15.97 -8.57 2.16
CA PRO A 35 -15.81 -8.78 0.72
C PRO A 35 -15.01 -7.64 0.07
N GLY A 36 -14.08 -8.00 -0.80
CA GLY A 36 -13.24 -7.02 -1.52
C GLY A 36 -12.11 -6.39 -0.69
N LEU A 37 -11.89 -6.85 0.55
CA LEU A 37 -10.82 -6.35 1.42
C LEU A 37 -10.04 -7.53 2.00
N MET A 38 -8.71 -7.48 1.92
CA MET A 38 -7.81 -8.41 2.60
C MET A 38 -6.46 -7.77 2.91
N HIS A 39 -5.69 -8.36 3.79
CA HIS A 39 -4.29 -8.00 4.02
C HIS A 39 -3.37 -8.66 2.97
N ALA A 40 -3.46 -8.22 1.70
CA ALA A 40 -2.65 -8.78 0.63
C ALA A 40 -1.17 -8.42 0.73
N CYS A 41 -0.83 -7.37 1.47
CA CYS A 41 0.55 -6.94 1.73
C CYS A 41 1.11 -7.46 3.07
N GLY A 42 0.30 -8.18 3.86
CA GLY A 42 0.73 -8.80 5.11
C GLY A 42 0.80 -7.88 6.32
N HIS A 43 0.12 -6.75 6.30
CA HIS A 43 0.07 -5.82 7.44
C HIS A 43 -0.59 -6.42 8.68
N ASP A 44 -1.39 -7.48 8.55
CA ASP A 44 -1.91 -8.28 9.66
C ASP A 44 -0.78 -8.92 10.49
N SER A 45 0.30 -9.37 9.84
CA SER A 45 1.49 -9.85 10.54
C SER A 45 2.25 -8.73 11.25
N HIS A 46 2.25 -7.52 10.68
CA HIS A 46 2.83 -6.34 11.33
C HIS A 46 2.03 -5.94 12.57
N ILE A 47 0.69 -5.94 12.49
CA ILE A 47 -0.18 -5.72 13.64
C ILE A 47 0.12 -6.73 14.74
N SER A 48 0.18 -8.01 14.39
CA SER A 48 0.45 -9.10 15.33
C SER A 48 1.82 -8.94 16.00
N SER A 49 2.84 -8.57 15.22
CA SER A 49 4.19 -8.29 15.73
C SER A 49 4.21 -7.11 16.68
N GLY A 50 3.54 -6.02 16.32
CA GLY A 50 3.43 -4.83 17.17
C GLY A 50 2.74 -5.12 18.50
N LEU A 51 1.66 -5.89 18.48
CA LEU A 51 0.96 -6.32 19.70
C LEU A 51 1.81 -7.25 20.57
N ALA A 52 2.54 -8.18 19.95
CA ALA A 52 3.44 -9.08 20.67
C ALA A 52 4.58 -8.31 21.35
N ILE A 53 5.18 -7.34 20.65
CA ILE A 53 6.23 -6.48 21.22
C ILE A 53 5.66 -5.59 22.33
N ALA A 54 4.46 -5.03 22.16
CA ALA A 54 3.82 -4.24 23.20
C ALA A 54 3.61 -5.06 24.49
N ARG A 55 3.10 -6.28 24.34
CA ARG A 55 2.92 -7.21 25.45
C ARG A 55 4.25 -7.53 26.11
N TRP A 56 5.25 -7.92 25.34
CA TRP A 56 6.58 -8.22 25.86
C TRP A 56 7.17 -7.02 26.62
N ALA A 57 7.08 -5.82 26.08
CA ALA A 57 7.58 -4.60 26.72
C ALA A 57 6.85 -4.32 28.06
N MET A 58 5.56 -4.56 28.14
CA MET A 58 4.82 -4.42 29.38
C MET A 58 5.26 -5.42 30.45
N GLU A 59 5.50 -6.67 30.05
CA GLU A 59 5.98 -7.73 30.96
C GLU A 59 7.42 -7.46 31.43
N HIS A 60 8.24 -6.80 30.63
CA HIS A 60 9.66 -6.54 30.90
C HIS A 60 10.00 -5.06 31.16
N LYS A 61 9.01 -4.24 31.47
CA LYS A 61 9.16 -2.78 31.64
C LYS A 61 10.29 -2.36 32.59
N ASN A 62 10.57 -3.15 33.63
CA ASN A 62 11.60 -2.85 34.60
C ASN A 62 13.04 -3.15 34.08
N GLN A 63 13.15 -3.80 32.91
CA GLN A 63 14.42 -4.12 32.25
C GLN A 63 14.73 -3.12 31.12
N LEU A 64 13.75 -2.32 30.72
CA LEU A 64 13.89 -1.34 29.65
C LEU A 64 14.41 -0.01 30.21
N ASN A 65 15.49 0.48 29.63
CA ASN A 65 16.08 1.77 29.99
C ASN A 65 15.78 2.80 28.89
N GLY A 66 14.63 3.45 28.97
CA GLY A 66 14.18 4.43 27.99
C GLY A 66 12.68 4.37 27.76
N LYS A 67 12.26 4.88 26.62
CA LYS A 67 10.86 4.85 26.18
C LYS A 67 10.71 4.02 24.93
N LEU A 68 9.74 3.13 24.91
CA LEU A 68 9.30 2.44 23.68
C LEU A 68 7.96 3.04 23.23
N LYS A 69 7.95 3.51 22.01
CA LYS A 69 6.76 4.06 21.36
C LYS A 69 6.34 3.10 20.23
N ILE A 70 5.13 2.58 20.28
CA ILE A 70 4.59 1.70 19.24
C ILE A 70 3.60 2.51 18.43
N VAL A 71 3.86 2.63 17.14
CA VAL A 71 3.08 3.43 16.20
C VAL A 71 2.34 2.50 15.24
N PHE A 72 1.04 2.37 15.40
CA PHE A 72 0.19 1.70 14.43
C PHE A 72 -0.29 2.73 13.40
N GLN A 73 0.28 2.66 12.18
CA GLN A 73 0.05 3.64 11.13
C GLN A 73 -1.00 3.12 10.13
N PRO A 74 -2.12 3.82 9.93
CA PRO A 74 -3.08 3.53 8.87
C PRO A 74 -2.62 4.10 7.52
N ALA A 75 -3.28 3.66 6.45
CA ALA A 75 -3.21 4.25 5.11
C ALA A 75 -1.79 4.29 4.49
N GLU A 76 -1.00 3.24 4.68
CA GLU A 76 0.29 3.06 4.01
C GLU A 76 0.07 2.90 2.50
N GLU A 77 -0.85 2.03 2.11
CA GLU A 77 -1.20 1.70 0.73
C GLU A 77 -1.74 2.90 -0.07
N GLY A 78 -2.33 3.86 0.61
CA GLY A 78 -2.80 5.11 0.03
C GLY A 78 -1.76 6.21 -0.07
N VAL A 79 -0.52 5.99 0.44
CA VAL A 79 0.58 6.98 0.51
C VAL A 79 0.17 8.24 1.29
N ARG A 80 -0.57 8.09 2.37
CA ARG A 80 -1.14 9.24 3.13
C ARG A 80 -0.86 9.20 4.63
N GLY A 81 -0.86 8.02 5.25
CA GLY A 81 -0.80 7.86 6.69
C GLY A 81 0.51 8.32 7.31
N ALA A 82 1.64 8.06 6.68
CA ALA A 82 2.95 8.47 7.18
C ALA A 82 3.09 10.00 7.26
N ALA A 83 2.57 10.73 6.29
CA ALA A 83 2.58 12.20 6.30
C ALA A 83 1.73 12.75 7.47
N ALA A 84 0.58 12.16 7.75
CA ALA A 84 -0.27 12.54 8.87
C ALA A 84 0.41 12.25 10.22
N VAL A 85 1.06 11.08 10.36
CA VAL A 85 1.82 10.72 11.57
C VAL A 85 2.96 11.72 11.80
N ALA A 86 3.74 12.03 10.76
CA ALA A 86 4.81 13.01 10.84
C ALA A 86 4.28 14.41 11.22
N ALA A 87 3.22 14.87 10.56
CA ALA A 87 2.62 16.19 10.83
C ALA A 87 2.00 16.30 12.23
N SER A 88 1.65 15.19 12.87
CA SER A 88 1.09 15.19 14.23
C SER A 88 2.13 15.47 15.31
N GLY A 89 3.42 15.43 15.02
CA GLY A 89 4.51 15.61 15.98
C GLY A 89 4.68 14.44 16.97
N ILE A 90 3.90 13.37 16.84
CA ILE A 90 3.92 12.26 17.81
C ILE A 90 5.26 11.51 17.86
N VAL A 91 6.08 11.67 16.83
CA VAL A 91 7.39 11.00 16.70
C VAL A 91 8.57 11.95 16.81
N ASP A 92 8.34 13.24 17.06
CA ASP A 92 9.40 14.27 17.08
C ASP A 92 10.38 14.10 18.25
N ASP A 93 9.95 13.47 19.33
CA ASP A 93 10.77 13.17 20.51
C ASP A 93 11.49 11.82 20.44
N CYS A 94 11.49 11.16 19.29
CA CYS A 94 12.14 9.87 19.12
C CYS A 94 13.60 10.02 18.70
N ASP A 95 14.51 9.38 19.45
CA ASP A 95 15.91 9.27 19.07
C ASP A 95 16.13 8.29 17.92
N TYR A 96 15.31 7.24 17.87
CA TYR A 96 15.34 6.20 16.81
C TYR A 96 13.93 5.89 16.35
N PHE A 97 13.77 5.78 15.03
CA PHE A 97 12.53 5.37 14.40
C PHE A 97 12.79 4.18 13.48
N LEU A 98 12.21 3.03 13.81
CA LEU A 98 12.40 1.78 13.10
C LEU A 98 11.08 1.29 12.51
N SER A 99 11.16 0.72 11.33
CA SER A 99 10.05 0.04 10.67
C SER A 99 10.54 -1.26 10.06
N SER A 100 9.67 -2.26 10.00
CA SER A 100 9.94 -3.51 9.32
C SER A 100 8.78 -3.86 8.40
N HIS A 101 9.06 -4.64 7.39
CA HIS A 101 8.04 -5.21 6.52
C HIS A 101 8.35 -6.68 6.27
N ILE A 102 7.32 -7.52 6.22
CA ILE A 102 7.51 -8.90 5.77
C ILE A 102 8.00 -8.89 4.32
N ALA A 103 8.88 -9.82 3.97
CA ALA A 103 9.46 -9.85 2.64
C ALA A 103 9.50 -11.28 2.09
N MET A 104 9.20 -11.41 0.80
CA MET A 104 9.37 -12.68 0.09
C MET A 104 10.79 -12.91 -0.42
N MET A 105 11.70 -11.98 -0.18
CA MET A 105 13.09 -12.03 -0.64
C MET A 105 14.05 -12.70 0.36
N ALA A 106 13.57 -13.00 1.57
CA ALA A 106 14.33 -13.70 2.61
C ALA A 106 13.66 -15.03 2.95
N LYS A 107 14.45 -15.99 3.43
CA LYS A 107 13.91 -17.24 3.96
C LYS A 107 13.26 -16.99 5.31
N SER A 108 12.34 -17.88 5.69
CA SER A 108 11.73 -17.82 7.02
C SER A 108 12.80 -17.83 8.13
N GLY A 109 12.73 -16.87 9.04
CA GLY A 109 13.70 -16.69 10.11
C GLY A 109 14.89 -15.78 9.77
N GLU A 110 15.01 -15.32 8.54
CA GLU A 110 16.05 -14.36 8.15
C GLU A 110 15.54 -12.93 8.29
N ILE A 111 16.42 -12.02 8.72
CA ILE A 111 16.16 -10.58 8.80
C ILE A 111 17.13 -9.88 7.85
N ILE A 112 16.57 -9.14 6.87
CA ILE A 112 17.35 -8.29 5.98
C ILE A 112 17.46 -6.92 6.62
N THR A 113 18.69 -6.50 6.94
CA THR A 113 19.00 -5.16 7.41
C THR A 113 19.56 -4.31 6.27
N SER A 114 19.44 -3.00 6.39
CA SER A 114 19.94 -2.05 5.38
C SER A 114 19.34 -2.26 3.98
N PRO A 115 18.01 -2.30 3.84
CA PRO A 115 17.39 -2.38 2.52
C PRO A 115 17.75 -1.13 1.72
N VAL A 116 18.26 -1.34 0.52
CA VAL A 116 18.60 -0.27 -0.44
C VAL A 116 17.67 -0.33 -1.64
N GLY A 117 17.41 0.79 -2.28
CA GLY A 117 16.64 0.83 -3.51
C GLY A 117 15.12 0.77 -3.30
N PHE A 118 14.62 1.28 -2.19
CA PHE A 118 13.17 1.49 -2.03
C PHE A 118 12.62 2.38 -3.14
N LEU A 119 11.48 1.98 -3.69
CA LEU A 119 10.78 2.76 -4.70
C LEU A 119 9.93 3.83 -4.00
N CYS A 120 10.09 5.08 -4.45
CA CYS A 120 9.13 6.13 -4.16
C CYS A 120 8.00 6.04 -5.18
N THR A 121 6.75 6.04 -4.73
CA THR A 121 5.58 5.96 -5.61
C THR A 121 4.78 7.25 -5.60
N THR A 122 4.30 7.63 -6.79
CA THR A 122 3.31 8.69 -6.94
C THR A 122 2.09 8.10 -7.65
N LYS A 123 0.92 8.30 -7.09
CA LYS A 123 -0.34 7.82 -7.65
C LYS A 123 -1.09 8.98 -8.30
N TYR A 124 -1.62 8.76 -9.48
CA TYR A 124 -2.39 9.74 -10.24
C TYR A 124 -3.75 9.19 -10.61
N ASP A 125 -4.79 10.02 -10.45
CA ASP A 125 -6.10 9.81 -11.03
C ASP A 125 -6.22 10.73 -12.25
N ILE A 126 -6.40 10.15 -13.44
CA ILE A 126 -6.48 10.88 -14.71
C ILE A 126 -7.91 10.76 -15.22
N THR A 127 -8.58 11.90 -15.38
CA THR A 127 -9.96 11.95 -15.85
C THR A 127 -10.03 12.59 -17.25
N PHE A 128 -10.58 11.86 -18.20
CA PHE A 128 -10.92 12.36 -19.54
C PHE A 128 -12.39 12.70 -19.61
N LYS A 129 -12.71 13.96 -19.89
CA LYS A 129 -14.10 14.44 -20.08
C LYS A 129 -14.40 14.58 -21.56
N GLY A 130 -15.28 13.74 -22.04
CA GLY A 130 -15.73 13.74 -23.44
C GLY A 130 -17.03 14.50 -23.68
N ARG A 131 -17.57 14.32 -24.85
CA ARG A 131 -18.90 14.77 -25.25
C ARG A 131 -19.58 13.64 -26.04
N PRO A 132 -20.74 13.13 -25.61
CA PRO A 132 -21.46 12.11 -26.35
C PRO A 132 -22.03 12.66 -27.67
N ALA A 133 -22.12 11.81 -28.66
CA ALA A 133 -22.81 12.06 -29.92
C ALA A 133 -23.29 10.74 -30.50
N HIS A 134 -24.28 10.80 -31.36
CA HIS A 134 -24.77 9.61 -32.06
C HIS A 134 -23.77 9.16 -33.10
N ALA A 135 -23.26 7.93 -32.94
CA ALA A 135 -22.17 7.42 -33.77
C ALA A 135 -22.46 7.35 -35.28
N GLY A 136 -23.74 7.17 -35.65
CA GLY A 136 -24.14 7.05 -37.05
C GLY A 136 -24.65 8.36 -37.70
N ILE A 137 -25.09 9.34 -36.89
CA ILE A 137 -25.72 10.56 -37.41
C ILE A 137 -24.78 11.75 -37.34
N GLU A 138 -24.18 11.99 -36.19
CA GLU A 138 -23.29 13.14 -35.93
C GLU A 138 -21.99 12.75 -35.22
N PRO A 139 -21.19 11.81 -35.73
CA PRO A 139 -19.99 11.34 -35.05
C PRO A 139 -18.96 12.47 -34.81
N ASN A 140 -18.92 13.45 -35.71
CA ASN A 140 -18.05 14.62 -35.63
C ASN A 140 -18.42 15.60 -34.50
N ALA A 141 -19.64 15.53 -33.97
CA ALA A 141 -20.08 16.35 -32.85
C ALA A 141 -19.55 15.81 -31.51
N GLY A 142 -19.10 14.56 -31.45
CA GLY A 142 -18.62 13.92 -30.25
C GLY A 142 -17.16 14.20 -29.92
N ARG A 143 -16.79 13.90 -28.68
CA ARG A 143 -15.39 13.80 -28.21
C ARG A 143 -15.24 12.49 -27.43
N ASN A 144 -14.58 11.52 -28.03
CA ASN A 144 -14.48 10.17 -27.45
C ASN A 144 -13.41 10.13 -26.34
N ALA A 145 -13.85 10.28 -25.11
CA ALA A 145 -12.97 10.21 -23.93
C ALA A 145 -12.39 8.80 -23.72
N LEU A 146 -13.13 7.75 -24.08
CA LEU A 146 -12.63 6.38 -23.98
C LEU A 146 -11.43 6.15 -24.90
N ALA A 147 -11.51 6.60 -26.17
CA ALA A 147 -10.37 6.50 -27.09
C ALA A 147 -9.16 7.26 -26.56
N ALA A 148 -9.36 8.47 -26.01
CA ALA A 148 -8.28 9.25 -25.42
C ALA A 148 -7.64 8.53 -24.23
N ALA A 149 -8.44 7.93 -23.35
CA ALA A 149 -7.96 7.15 -22.22
C ALA A 149 -7.14 5.92 -22.67
N CYS A 150 -7.61 5.18 -23.67
CA CYS A 150 -6.90 4.02 -24.21
C CYS A 150 -5.52 4.44 -24.81
N HIS A 151 -5.48 5.54 -25.55
CA HIS A 151 -4.21 6.07 -26.07
C HIS A 151 -3.26 6.50 -24.94
N CYS A 152 -3.76 7.14 -23.91
CA CYS A 152 -2.96 7.52 -22.76
C CYS A 152 -2.35 6.28 -22.08
N VAL A 153 -3.13 5.23 -21.85
CA VAL A 153 -2.63 3.97 -21.25
C VAL A 153 -1.47 3.40 -22.06
N THR A 154 -1.63 3.26 -23.37
CA THR A 154 -0.59 2.68 -24.23
C THR A 154 0.70 3.51 -24.22
N GLN A 155 0.58 4.84 -24.21
CA GLN A 155 1.75 5.72 -24.16
C GLN A 155 2.44 5.70 -22.79
N LEU A 156 1.68 5.70 -21.69
CA LEU A 156 2.24 5.59 -20.35
C LEU A 156 3.03 4.29 -20.16
N LEU A 157 2.48 3.18 -20.63
CA LEU A 157 3.17 1.88 -20.57
C LEU A 157 4.38 1.80 -21.51
N GLY A 158 4.45 2.65 -22.52
CA GLY A 158 5.58 2.79 -23.42
C GLY A 158 6.73 3.65 -22.88
N ILE A 159 6.58 4.30 -21.72
CA ILE A 159 7.66 5.11 -21.12
C ILE A 159 8.83 4.19 -20.78
N PRO A 160 10.04 4.46 -21.33
CA PRO A 160 11.19 3.60 -21.09
C PRO A 160 11.68 3.67 -19.65
N ARG A 161 12.30 2.59 -19.21
CA ARG A 161 12.95 2.55 -17.90
C ARG A 161 14.18 3.44 -17.89
N HIS A 162 14.46 4.10 -16.78
CA HIS A 162 15.61 4.98 -16.64
C HIS A 162 16.89 4.18 -16.34
N GLY A 163 18.00 4.53 -16.99
CA GLY A 163 19.27 3.81 -16.80
C GLY A 163 19.99 4.09 -15.49
N ALA A 164 19.73 5.24 -14.85
CA ALA A 164 20.36 5.63 -13.59
C ALA A 164 19.61 5.16 -12.34
N GLY A 165 18.48 4.49 -12.51
CA GLY A 165 17.70 4.01 -11.35
C GLY A 165 16.50 3.17 -11.77
N MET A 166 15.90 2.52 -10.80
CA MET A 166 14.72 1.69 -11.02
C MET A 166 13.47 2.56 -11.16
N THR A 167 12.89 2.58 -12.37
CA THR A 167 11.62 3.26 -12.64
C THR A 167 10.55 2.26 -13.05
N ARG A 168 9.31 2.54 -12.68
CA ARG A 168 8.14 1.75 -13.05
C ARG A 168 6.98 2.71 -13.34
N VAL A 169 6.22 2.40 -14.39
CA VAL A 169 4.93 3.01 -14.67
C VAL A 169 3.92 1.88 -14.78
N ASN A 170 2.81 1.99 -14.10
CA ASN A 170 1.74 1.01 -14.12
C ASN A 170 0.39 1.71 -14.21
N VAL A 171 -0.53 1.13 -14.97
CA VAL A 171 -1.93 1.54 -15.01
C VAL A 171 -2.73 0.40 -14.39
N GLY A 172 -3.12 0.56 -13.13
CA GLY A 172 -3.77 -0.49 -12.35
C GLY A 172 -5.28 -0.57 -12.55
N LYS A 173 -5.92 0.53 -12.99
CA LYS A 173 -7.38 0.56 -13.17
C LYS A 173 -7.76 1.53 -14.28
N ILE A 174 -8.73 1.15 -15.07
CA ILE A 174 -9.47 2.03 -15.98
C ILE A 174 -10.97 1.82 -15.78
N THR A 175 -11.72 2.89 -15.75
CA THR A 175 -13.19 2.85 -15.75
C THR A 175 -13.66 3.83 -16.82
N ALA A 176 -14.44 3.37 -17.77
CA ALA A 176 -14.87 4.20 -18.89
C ALA A 176 -16.20 3.72 -19.46
N GLY A 177 -16.89 4.61 -20.17
CA GLY A 177 -18.20 4.37 -20.77
C GLY A 177 -19.36 4.72 -19.86
N GLU A 178 -20.48 5.01 -20.50
CA GLU A 178 -21.79 5.17 -19.86
C GLU A 178 -22.72 4.06 -20.37
N GLY A 179 -23.75 3.73 -19.59
CA GLY A 179 -24.76 2.75 -20.02
C GLY A 179 -25.44 3.17 -21.33
N ARG A 180 -25.90 2.18 -22.10
CA ARG A 180 -26.65 2.40 -23.34
C ARG A 180 -28.05 2.84 -23.00
#